data_03b4d609c489dc0ea606f64ad66eb53a
#
_entry.id   03b4d609c489dc0ea606f64ad66eb53a
#
_cell.length_a   1.000
_cell.length_b   1.000
_cell.length_c   1.000
_cell.angle_alpha   90.00
_cell.angle_beta   90.00
_cell.angle_gamma   90.00
#
_symmetry.space_group_name_H-M   'P 1'
#
loop_
_entity.id
_entity.type
_entity.pdbx_description
1 polymer ?
#
loop_
_entity_poly.entity_id
_entity_poly.type
_entity_poly.pdbx_seq_one_letter_code
_entity_poly.pdbx_strand_id
1 'polypeptide(L)'
;SSQRREFLPVGLQDRGAIISDAAQAIYDSPVYVLSLICSRMHICWVGLTAGRMKSDFRYSSGVCYNTFPVPKLTEQNKADLTLCAEDILLAREAHFPKTIAELYDPEKMPENLRHAHDRNDEVLERIYIGRRFKNDTERLEKLFELYTKMTSAKAA
;
A
#
# COMPACT_ATOMS: atom_id res chain seq x y z
N SER A 1 -17.06 4.93 1.97
CA SER A 1 -16.77 4.51 0.61
C SER A 1 -15.28 4.65 0.30
N SER A 2 -14.68 3.62 -0.25
CA SER A 2 -13.25 3.56 -0.57
C SER A 2 -12.82 4.49 -1.71
N GLN A 3 -13.75 5.01 -2.47
CA GLN A 3 -13.49 5.81 -3.65
C GLN A 3 -12.85 7.18 -3.44
N ARG A 4 -13.10 7.78 -2.28
CA ARG A 4 -12.57 9.11 -1.96
C ARG A 4 -11.27 9.06 -1.15
N ARG A 5 -10.77 7.88 -0.88
CA ARG A 5 -9.57 7.72 -0.07
C ARG A 5 -8.32 7.69 -0.93
N GLU A 6 -7.39 8.56 -0.61
CA GLU A 6 -6.07 8.59 -1.23
C GLU A 6 -5.21 7.37 -0.87
N PHE A 7 -5.51 6.72 0.23
CA PHE A 7 -4.73 5.62 0.79
C PHE A 7 -5.60 4.43 1.14
N LEU A 8 -5.04 3.22 1.03
CA LEU A 8 -5.67 2.02 1.57
C LEU A 8 -5.53 2.00 3.10
N PRO A 9 -6.63 1.94 3.85
CA PRO A 9 -6.59 1.88 5.30
C PRO A 9 -6.29 0.45 5.76
N VAL A 10 -5.01 0.11 5.85
CA VAL A 10 -4.53 -1.19 6.34
C VAL A 10 -4.15 -1.06 7.80
N GLY A 11 -4.54 -2.03 8.63
CA GLY A 11 -4.19 -2.10 10.04
C GLY A 11 -3.41 -3.35 10.39
N LEU A 12 -2.69 -3.30 11.51
CA LEU A 12 -2.17 -4.48 12.17
C LEU A 12 -3.19 -4.99 13.17
N GLN A 13 -3.30 -6.30 13.28
CA GLN A 13 -4.15 -6.97 14.26
C GLN A 13 -3.31 -7.95 15.07
N ASP A 14 -3.68 -8.11 16.34
CA ASP A 14 -3.04 -9.06 17.22
C ASP A 14 -3.40 -10.50 16.84
N ARG A 15 -2.53 -11.43 17.23
CA ARG A 15 -2.81 -12.86 17.12
C ARG A 15 -4.06 -13.21 17.92
N GLY A 16 -5.01 -13.84 17.28
CA GLY A 16 -6.29 -14.21 17.92
C GLY A 16 -7.46 -13.29 17.56
N ALA A 17 -7.24 -12.21 16.82
CA ALA A 17 -8.33 -11.42 16.27
C ALA A 17 -9.13 -12.23 15.25
N ILE A 18 -10.45 -12.27 15.41
CA ILE A 18 -11.34 -12.89 14.43
C ILE A 18 -11.61 -11.88 13.33
N ILE A 19 -11.20 -12.22 12.12
CA ILE A 19 -11.35 -11.37 10.94
C ILE A 19 -12.60 -11.81 10.19
N SER A 20 -13.51 -10.86 9.94
CA SER A 20 -14.72 -11.14 9.18
C SER A 20 -14.38 -11.42 7.70
N ASP A 21 -15.27 -12.12 7.01
CA ASP A 21 -15.18 -12.43 5.58
C ASP A 21 -15.16 -11.19 4.67
N ALA A 22 -15.55 -10.04 5.20
CA ALA A 22 -15.50 -8.76 4.50
C ALA A 22 -14.10 -8.11 4.49
N ALA A 23 -13.15 -8.64 5.28
CA ALA A 23 -11.80 -8.12 5.38
C ALA A 23 -10.78 -9.11 4.78
N GLN A 24 -9.72 -8.57 4.18
CA GLN A 24 -8.59 -9.38 3.72
C GLN A 24 -7.49 -9.35 4.78
N ALA A 25 -6.90 -10.49 5.08
CA ALA A 25 -5.82 -10.61 6.05
C ALA A 25 -4.57 -11.25 5.45
N ILE A 26 -3.42 -10.74 5.86
CA ILE A 26 -2.11 -11.31 5.55
C ILE A 26 -1.53 -11.78 6.88
N TYR A 27 -1.31 -13.08 6.99
CA TYR A 27 -0.81 -13.69 8.21
C TYR A 27 0.72 -13.70 8.24
N ASP A 28 1.29 -13.53 9.45
CA ASP A 28 2.73 -13.60 9.72
C ASP A 28 3.60 -12.75 8.76
N SER A 29 3.07 -11.62 8.33
CA SER A 29 3.73 -10.74 7.38
C SER A 29 4.77 -9.85 8.09
N PRO A 30 5.95 -9.66 7.48
CA PRO A 30 6.89 -8.65 7.96
C PRO A 30 6.30 -7.24 7.90
N VAL A 31 6.72 -6.37 8.82
CA VAL A 31 6.16 -5.01 8.95
C VAL A 31 6.34 -4.17 7.67
N TYR A 32 7.42 -4.36 6.91
CA TYR A 32 7.63 -3.62 5.66
C TYR A 32 6.54 -3.86 4.61
N VAL A 33 5.79 -4.96 4.69
CA VAL A 33 4.67 -5.23 3.79
C VAL A 33 3.56 -4.20 3.98
N LEU A 34 3.35 -3.69 5.19
CA LEU A 34 2.44 -2.57 5.44
C LEU A 34 2.83 -1.34 4.60
N SER A 35 4.11 -1.02 4.55
CA SER A 35 4.64 0.06 3.71
C SER A 35 4.27 -0.11 2.24
N LEU A 36 4.44 -1.32 1.70
CA LEU A 36 4.09 -1.63 0.31
C LEU A 36 2.61 -1.45 0.02
N ILE A 37 1.74 -1.99 0.89
CA ILE A 37 0.28 -1.96 0.69
C ILE A 37 -0.29 -0.56 0.88
N CYS A 38 0.27 0.23 1.79
CA CYS A 38 -0.15 1.61 2.04
C CYS A 38 0.34 2.61 0.98
N SER A 39 1.15 2.17 0.02
CA SER A 39 1.81 3.05 -0.95
C SER A 39 0.89 3.51 -2.08
N ARG A 40 1.25 4.64 -2.68
CA ARG A 40 0.63 5.14 -3.91
C ARG A 40 0.79 4.16 -5.07
N MET A 41 1.93 3.46 -5.14
CA MET A 41 2.17 2.42 -6.13
C MET A 41 1.11 1.32 -6.07
N HIS A 42 0.80 0.86 -4.87
CA HIS A 42 -0.20 -0.19 -4.68
C HIS A 42 -1.62 0.30 -5.03
N ILE A 43 -1.98 1.51 -4.63
CA ILE A 43 -3.28 2.11 -5.00
C ILE A 43 -3.44 2.24 -6.52
N CYS A 44 -2.40 2.64 -7.23
CA CYS A 44 -2.42 2.68 -8.70
C CYS A 44 -2.67 1.28 -9.28
N TRP A 45 -2.01 0.26 -8.75
CA TRP A 45 -2.20 -1.13 -9.17
C TRP A 45 -3.61 -1.65 -8.87
N VAL A 46 -4.14 -1.34 -7.69
CA VAL A 46 -5.52 -1.67 -7.29
C VAL A 46 -6.53 -1.02 -8.23
N GLY A 47 -6.32 0.24 -8.58
CA GLY A 47 -7.18 0.97 -9.51
C GLY A 47 -7.29 0.34 -10.88
N LEU A 48 -6.23 -0.38 -11.30
CA LEU A 48 -6.17 -1.08 -12.57
C LEU A 48 -6.75 -2.50 -12.49
N THR A 49 -6.41 -3.23 -11.43
CA THR A 49 -6.66 -4.68 -11.31
C THR A 49 -7.95 -5.02 -10.57
N ALA A 50 -8.41 -4.15 -9.70
CA ALA A 50 -9.64 -4.37 -8.95
C ALA A 50 -10.87 -4.23 -9.82
N GLY A 51 -11.78 -5.18 -9.70
CA GLY A 51 -13.12 -5.03 -10.27
C GLY A 51 -13.84 -3.85 -9.63
N ARG A 52 -14.62 -3.11 -10.43
CA ARG A 52 -15.48 -2.03 -9.94
C ARG A 52 -16.88 -2.53 -9.68
N MET A 53 -17.38 -2.32 -8.46
CA MET A 53 -18.77 -2.49 -8.15
C MET A 53 -19.38 -1.10 -7.91
N LYS A 54 -20.14 -0.60 -8.88
CA LYS A 54 -20.71 0.79 -8.96
C LYS A 54 -19.58 1.80 -8.84
N SER A 55 -18.82 2.21 -8.51
CA SER A 55 -17.73 3.16 -8.40
C SER A 55 -16.72 2.82 -7.27
N ASP A 56 -16.93 1.71 -6.53
CA ASP A 56 -16.00 1.29 -5.49
C ASP A 56 -15.08 0.17 -5.95
N PHE A 57 -13.82 0.20 -5.53
CA PHE A 57 -12.88 -0.88 -5.79
C PHE A 57 -13.22 -2.10 -4.92
N ARG A 58 -13.35 -3.25 -5.55
CA ARG A 58 -13.40 -4.52 -4.85
C ARG A 58 -11.99 -5.09 -4.76
N TYR A 59 -11.35 -4.87 -3.62
CA TYR A 59 -10.03 -5.42 -3.38
C TYR A 59 -10.08 -6.96 -3.32
N SER A 60 -9.20 -7.62 -4.05
CA SER A 60 -9.01 -9.06 -4.01
C SER A 60 -7.55 -9.39 -3.77
N SER A 61 -7.26 -10.21 -2.78
CA SER A 61 -5.89 -10.65 -2.51
C SER A 61 -5.27 -11.39 -3.70
N GLY A 62 -6.04 -12.22 -4.38
CA GLY A 62 -5.57 -12.97 -5.54
C GLY A 62 -5.17 -12.09 -6.72
N VAL A 63 -5.90 -11.00 -6.95
CA VAL A 63 -5.67 -10.12 -8.11
C VAL A 63 -4.86 -8.87 -7.74
N CYS A 64 -5.19 -8.22 -6.62
CA CYS A 64 -4.54 -6.96 -6.26
C CYS A 64 -3.21 -7.17 -5.53
N TYR A 65 -3.17 -8.10 -4.58
CA TYR A 65 -1.99 -8.33 -3.75
C TYR A 65 -0.98 -9.27 -4.42
N ASN A 66 -1.42 -10.45 -4.85
CA ASN A 66 -0.52 -11.47 -5.39
C ASN A 66 0.12 -11.10 -6.73
N THR A 67 -0.49 -10.20 -7.48
CA THR A 67 0.03 -9.74 -8.77
C THR A 67 0.82 -8.44 -8.68
N PHE A 68 0.80 -7.76 -7.52
CA PHE A 68 1.46 -6.48 -7.35
C PHE A 68 2.97 -6.57 -7.63
N PRO A 69 3.47 -5.89 -8.67
CA PRO A 69 4.88 -5.99 -9.03
C PRO A 69 5.75 -5.19 -8.08
N VAL A 70 6.64 -5.88 -7.38
CA VAL A 70 7.63 -5.26 -6.49
C VAL A 70 9.02 -5.64 -6.97
N PRO A 71 9.96 -4.69 -7.11
CA PRO A 71 11.34 -5.02 -7.44
C PRO A 71 11.98 -5.86 -6.31
N LYS A 72 13.05 -6.56 -6.62
CA LYS A 72 13.78 -7.32 -5.61
C LYS A 72 14.31 -6.36 -4.54
N LEU A 73 13.83 -6.55 -3.30
CA LEU A 73 14.22 -5.74 -2.17
C LEU A 73 15.52 -6.25 -1.55
N THR A 74 16.46 -5.35 -1.32
CA THR A 74 17.66 -5.63 -0.49
C THR A 74 17.28 -5.61 0.99
N GLU A 75 18.14 -6.12 1.86
CA GLU A 75 17.92 -6.03 3.30
C GLU A 75 17.84 -4.57 3.78
N GLN A 76 18.61 -3.66 3.17
CA GLN A 76 18.52 -2.24 3.45
C GLN A 76 17.16 -1.66 3.02
N ASN A 77 16.66 -2.04 1.84
CA ASN A 77 15.32 -1.61 1.39
C ASN A 77 14.22 -2.05 2.38
N LYS A 78 14.28 -3.29 2.83
CA LYS A 78 13.33 -3.82 3.83
C LYS A 78 13.40 -3.06 5.15
N ALA A 79 14.61 -2.72 5.62
CA ALA A 79 14.81 -1.94 6.82
C ALA A 79 14.24 -0.52 6.68
N ASP A 80 14.50 0.15 5.57
CA ASP A 80 13.98 1.50 5.29
C ASP A 80 12.45 1.51 5.20
N LEU A 81 11.86 0.53 4.52
CA LEU A 81 10.40 0.39 4.42
C LEU A 81 9.76 0.03 5.76
N THR A 82 10.44 -0.75 6.60
CA THR A 82 9.99 -1.04 7.96
C THR A 82 9.89 0.23 8.78
N LEU A 83 10.90 1.11 8.72
CA LEU A 83 10.87 2.41 9.39
C LEU A 83 9.71 3.28 8.89
N CYS A 84 9.46 3.31 7.59
CA CYS A 84 8.33 4.04 7.03
C CYS A 84 6.98 3.49 7.53
N ALA A 85 6.83 2.18 7.62
CA ALA A 85 5.64 1.54 8.16
C ALA A 85 5.44 1.88 9.64
N GLU A 86 6.50 1.84 10.44
CA GLU A 86 6.48 2.21 11.85
C GLU A 86 6.09 3.69 12.03
N ASP A 87 6.63 4.59 11.22
CA ASP A 87 6.27 6.02 11.24
C ASP A 87 4.78 6.24 10.97
N ILE A 88 4.21 5.51 10.03
CA ILE A 88 2.76 5.55 9.75
C ILE A 88 1.96 5.09 10.97
N LEU A 89 2.36 3.98 11.59
CA LEU A 89 1.68 3.45 12.78
C LEU A 89 1.78 4.41 13.97
N LEU A 90 2.94 5.00 14.21
CA LEU A 90 3.14 5.99 15.27
C LEU A 90 2.33 7.26 15.02
N ALA A 91 2.25 7.73 13.78
CA ALA A 91 1.43 8.88 13.42
C ALA A 91 -0.08 8.61 13.66
N ARG A 92 -0.54 7.39 13.43
CA ARG A 92 -1.93 6.98 13.77
C ARG A 92 -2.14 6.96 15.28
N GLU A 93 -1.22 6.37 16.03
CA GLU A 93 -1.30 6.23 17.48
C GLU A 93 -1.35 7.58 18.18
N ALA A 94 -0.66 8.59 17.66
CA ALA A 94 -0.69 9.95 18.20
C ALA A 94 -2.10 10.58 18.22
N HIS A 95 -3.04 10.04 17.47
CA HIS A 95 -4.42 10.53 17.39
C HIS A 95 -5.44 9.60 18.08
N PHE A 96 -4.96 8.65 18.90
CA PHE A 96 -5.87 7.82 19.70
C PHE A 96 -6.84 8.73 20.51
N PRO A 97 -8.15 8.42 20.58
CA PRO A 97 -8.83 7.19 20.15
C PRO A 97 -9.50 7.25 18.76
N LYS A 98 -9.06 8.11 17.87
CA LYS A 98 -9.63 8.20 16.51
C LYS A 98 -9.51 6.87 15.77
N THR A 99 -10.58 6.49 15.09
CA THR A 99 -10.64 5.28 14.26
C THR A 99 -9.86 5.47 12.95
N ILE A 100 -9.48 4.37 12.32
CA ILE A 100 -8.87 4.40 10.98
C ILE A 100 -9.77 5.13 9.97
N ALA A 101 -11.09 4.96 10.07
CA ALA A 101 -12.04 5.63 9.19
C ALA A 101 -11.98 7.16 9.33
N GLU A 102 -11.85 7.66 10.55
CA GLU A 102 -11.71 9.10 10.82
C GLU A 102 -10.34 9.65 10.40
N LEU A 103 -9.29 8.88 10.67
CA LEU A 103 -7.92 9.28 10.30
C LEU A 103 -7.70 9.39 8.78
N TYR A 104 -8.38 8.56 7.99
CA TYR A 104 -8.24 8.53 6.53
C TYR A 104 -9.39 9.22 5.80
N ASP A 105 -10.18 10.03 6.49
CA ASP A 105 -11.10 10.96 5.84
C ASP A 105 -10.29 12.04 5.10
N PRO A 106 -10.46 12.21 3.79
CA PRO A 106 -9.66 13.16 3.01
C PRO A 106 -9.70 14.60 3.54
N GLU A 107 -10.81 14.99 4.16
CA GLU A 107 -10.99 16.34 4.70
C GLU A 107 -10.43 16.52 6.12
N LYS A 108 -10.19 15.41 6.83
CA LYS A 108 -9.83 15.42 8.25
C LYS A 108 -8.53 14.71 8.56
N MET A 109 -7.86 14.15 7.56
CA MET A 109 -6.61 13.42 7.74
C MET A 109 -5.55 14.30 8.41
N PRO A 110 -4.99 13.87 9.55
CA PRO A 110 -3.95 14.63 10.23
C PRO A 110 -2.71 14.82 9.37
N GLU A 111 -2.09 15.99 9.47
CA GLU A 111 -0.96 16.35 8.64
C GLU A 111 0.27 15.47 8.90
N ASN A 112 0.56 15.11 10.16
CA ASN A 112 1.64 14.20 10.49
C ASN A 112 1.46 12.81 9.86
N LEU A 113 0.24 12.32 9.78
CA LEU A 113 -0.08 11.05 9.11
C LEU A 113 0.11 11.17 7.59
N ARG A 114 -0.33 12.27 6.99
CA ARG A 114 -0.11 12.56 5.57
C ARG A 114 1.38 12.63 5.23
N HIS A 115 2.18 13.28 6.07
CA HIS A 115 3.64 13.33 5.91
C HIS A 115 4.29 11.95 6.01
N ALA A 116 3.84 11.10 6.94
CA ALA A 116 4.35 9.75 7.06
C ALA A 116 4.09 8.92 5.80
N HIS A 117 2.90 9.04 5.22
CA HIS A 117 2.56 8.40 3.95
C HIS A 117 3.37 8.96 2.77
N ASP A 118 3.55 10.27 2.70
CA ASP A 118 4.35 10.88 1.63
C ASP A 118 5.80 10.43 1.67
N ARG A 119 6.39 10.36 2.86
CA ARG A 119 7.73 9.81 3.05
C ARG A 119 7.82 8.33 2.65
N ASN A 120 6.82 7.55 3.00
CA ASN A 120 6.72 6.15 2.58
C ASN A 120 6.74 6.03 1.06
N ASP A 121 5.94 6.84 0.37
CA ASP A 121 5.90 6.87 -1.09
C ASP A 121 7.25 7.30 -1.68
N GLU A 122 7.91 8.30 -1.12
CA GLU A 122 9.22 8.73 -1.58
C GLU A 122 10.26 7.63 -1.49
N VAL A 123 10.35 6.95 -0.36
CA VAL A 123 11.31 5.84 -0.14
C VAL A 123 11.04 4.70 -1.12
N LEU A 124 9.78 4.29 -1.25
CA LEU A 124 9.41 3.19 -2.14
C LEU A 124 9.62 3.54 -3.61
N GLU A 125 9.23 4.72 -4.04
CA GLU A 125 9.39 5.16 -5.45
C GLU A 125 10.87 5.21 -5.84
N ARG A 126 11.76 5.62 -4.94
CA ARG A 126 13.20 5.58 -5.17
C ARG A 126 13.74 4.15 -5.33
N ILE A 127 13.13 3.18 -4.67
CA ILE A 127 13.46 1.76 -4.87
C ILE A 127 13.06 1.30 -6.28
N TYR A 128 11.94 1.81 -6.82
CA TYR A 128 11.48 1.46 -8.17
C TYR A 128 12.32 2.08 -9.29
N ILE A 129 12.64 3.37 -9.21
CA ILE A 129 13.29 4.12 -10.31
C ILE A 129 14.41 5.08 -9.88
N GLY A 130 14.81 5.09 -8.61
CA GLY A 130 15.86 5.99 -8.09
C GLY A 130 15.42 7.43 -7.86
N ARG A 131 14.18 7.79 -8.14
CA ARG A 131 13.56 9.11 -7.95
C ARG A 131 12.08 8.98 -7.70
N ARG A 132 11.39 10.08 -7.42
CA ARG A 132 9.93 10.08 -7.38
C ARG A 132 9.34 10.03 -8.80
N PHE A 133 8.19 9.39 -8.92
CA PHE A 133 7.40 9.42 -10.16
C PHE A 133 6.74 10.79 -10.35
N LYS A 134 6.58 11.22 -11.59
CA LYS A 134 5.94 12.50 -11.92
C LYS A 134 4.43 12.46 -11.73
N ASN A 135 3.81 11.32 -12.04
CA ASN A 135 2.37 11.11 -12.02
C ASN A 135 2.00 9.63 -11.96
N ASP A 136 0.71 9.33 -11.85
CA ASP A 136 0.21 7.96 -11.79
C ASP A 136 0.38 7.20 -13.12
N THR A 137 0.39 7.89 -14.25
CA THR A 137 0.66 7.26 -15.55
C THR A 137 2.07 6.65 -15.57
N GLU A 138 3.07 7.40 -15.14
CA GLU A 138 4.45 6.90 -15.05
C GLU A 138 4.57 5.73 -14.05
N ARG A 139 3.83 5.78 -12.93
CA ARG A 139 3.76 4.66 -11.97
C ARG A 139 3.21 3.39 -12.63
N LEU A 140 2.13 3.52 -13.36
CA LEU A 140 1.50 2.40 -14.05
C LEU A 140 2.38 1.81 -15.15
N GLU A 141 3.06 2.65 -15.92
CA GLU A 141 4.02 2.19 -16.93
C GLU A 141 5.13 1.33 -16.30
N LYS A 142 5.68 1.77 -15.19
CA LYS A 142 6.71 1.00 -14.46
C LYS A 142 6.16 -0.30 -13.87
N LEU A 143 4.97 -0.28 -13.31
CA LEU A 143 4.31 -1.47 -12.79
C LEU A 143 4.05 -2.50 -13.90
N PHE A 144 3.59 -2.07 -15.06
CA PHE A 144 3.41 -2.94 -16.22
C PHE A 144 4.71 -3.53 -16.73
N GLU A 145 5.76 -2.73 -16.82
CA GLU A 145 7.09 -3.19 -17.20
C GLU A 145 7.56 -4.33 -16.28
N LEU A 146 7.46 -4.14 -14.97
CA LEU A 146 7.85 -5.13 -13.97
C LEU A 146 6.95 -6.38 -14.03
N TYR A 147 5.64 -6.19 -14.14
CA TYR A 147 4.70 -7.29 -14.25
C TYR A 147 5.00 -8.17 -15.47
N THR A 148 5.24 -7.57 -16.62
CA THR A 148 5.59 -8.27 -17.85
C THR A 148 6.88 -9.07 -17.69
N LYS A 149 7.91 -8.48 -17.09
CA LYS A 149 9.18 -9.18 -16.82
C LYS A 149 8.99 -10.37 -15.87
N MET A 150 8.21 -10.20 -14.82
CA MET A 150 7.96 -11.25 -13.82
C MET A 150 7.13 -12.41 -14.40
N THR A 151 6.15 -12.12 -15.23
CA THR A 151 5.31 -13.14 -15.86
C THR A 151 6.04 -13.86 -16.99
N SER A 152 6.85 -13.16 -17.78
CA SER A 152 7.67 -13.77 -18.83
C SER A 152 8.74 -14.71 -18.24
N ALA A 153 9.34 -14.35 -17.12
CA ALA A 153 10.31 -15.22 -16.43
C ALA A 153 9.67 -16.50 -15.87
N LYS A 154 8.37 -16.47 -15.51
CA LYS A 154 7.64 -17.67 -15.05
C LYS A 154 7.20 -18.57 -16.21
N ALA A 155 7.01 -18.01 -17.40
CA ALA A 155 6.58 -18.76 -18.59
C ALA A 155 7.77 -19.45 -19.32
N ALA A 156 8.96 -19.06 -19.03
CA ALA A 156 10.19 -19.74 -19.46
C ALA A 156 10.61 -20.80 -18.43
#